data_0d04e91a81b22d1b302ed4d5e87e6d35
#
_entry.id   0d04e91a81b22d1b302ed4d5e87e6d35
#
_cell.length_a   1.000
_cell.length_b   1.000
_cell.length_c   1.000
_cell.angle_alpha   90.00
_cell.angle_beta   90.00
_cell.angle_gamma   90.00
#
_symmetry.space_group_name_H-M   'P 1'
#
loop_
_entity.id
_entity.type
_entity.pdbx_description
1 polymer ?
#
loop_
_entity_poly.entity_id
_entity_poly.type
_entity_poly.pdbx_seq_one_letter_code
_entity_poly.pdbx_strand_id
1 'polypeptide(L)'
;QTALPQEVPEKIHQLLEKYHNAEKITLYDIAKFHAQFENIHPFQDGNGRVGRMIILKQCLDHNIVPVIIRDIHKAEYNRYLNKAQHEQDYKGLEAYLKKNRNIIRKAQSQ
;
A
#
# COMPACT_ATOMS: atom_id res chain seq x y z
N GLN A 1 3.50 15.47 2.01
CA GLN A 1 3.89 16.01 3.29
C GLN A 1 3.58 15.04 4.41
N THR A 2 4.57 14.68 5.19
CA THR A 2 4.41 13.67 6.22
C THR A 2 3.81 14.25 7.50
N ALA A 3 3.28 13.36 8.34
CA ALA A 3 2.72 13.75 9.63
C ALA A 3 3.83 14.21 10.58
N LEU A 4 3.49 15.12 11.49
CA LEU A 4 4.40 15.48 12.57
C LEU A 4 4.54 14.30 13.54
N PRO A 5 5.71 14.15 14.19
CA PRO A 5 5.92 13.00 15.08
C PRO A 5 4.83 12.82 16.12
N GLN A 6 4.33 13.90 16.70
CA GLN A 6 3.30 13.80 17.73
C GLN A 6 1.94 13.40 17.18
N GLU A 7 1.74 13.51 15.87
CA GLU A 7 0.48 13.13 15.22
C GLU A 7 0.44 11.67 14.78
N VAL A 8 1.61 11.03 14.72
CA VAL A 8 1.71 9.68 14.13
C VAL A 8 0.84 8.65 14.84
N PRO A 9 0.88 8.54 16.18
CA PRO A 9 0.07 7.49 16.83
C PRO A 9 -1.42 7.62 16.52
N GLU A 10 -1.96 8.83 16.54
CA GLU A 10 -3.38 9.03 16.28
C GLU A 10 -3.72 8.74 14.80
N LYS A 11 -2.86 9.16 13.88
CA LYS A 11 -3.11 8.92 12.47
C LYS A 11 -3.03 7.44 12.11
N ILE A 12 -2.09 6.72 12.70
CA ILE A 12 -2.01 5.27 12.50
C ILE A 12 -3.24 4.60 13.09
N HIS A 13 -3.66 5.03 14.28
CA HIS A 13 -4.87 4.46 14.89
C HIS A 13 -6.09 4.65 14.00
N GLN A 14 -6.28 5.86 13.46
CA GLN A 14 -7.41 6.15 12.58
C GLN A 14 -7.35 5.32 11.30
N LEU A 15 -6.17 5.16 10.74
CA LEU A 15 -6.00 4.38 9.52
C LEU A 15 -6.37 2.91 9.76
N LEU A 16 -5.90 2.33 10.86
CA LEU A 16 -6.19 0.96 11.20
C LEU A 16 -7.68 0.77 11.51
N GLU A 17 -8.28 1.73 12.19
CA GLU A 17 -9.69 1.66 12.54
C GLU A 17 -10.57 1.63 11.30
N LYS A 18 -10.28 2.50 10.33
CA LYS A 18 -11.02 2.50 9.07
C LYS A 18 -10.89 1.17 8.35
N TYR A 19 -9.68 0.62 8.35
CA TYR A 19 -9.43 -0.65 7.69
C TYR A 19 -10.21 -1.79 8.38
N HIS A 20 -10.17 -1.84 9.70
CA HIS A 20 -10.85 -2.90 10.45
C HIS A 20 -12.36 -2.80 10.38
N ASN A 21 -12.91 -1.61 10.18
CA ASN A 21 -14.35 -1.41 10.11
C ASN A 21 -14.92 -1.64 8.71
N ALA A 22 -14.08 -1.83 7.70
CA ALA A 22 -14.57 -2.09 6.36
C ALA A 22 -15.13 -3.51 6.27
N GLU A 23 -16.31 -3.64 5.67
CA GLU A 23 -16.96 -4.94 5.53
C GLU A 23 -16.22 -5.84 4.54
N LYS A 24 -15.69 -5.25 3.49
CA LYS A 24 -14.98 -5.99 2.46
C LYS A 24 -13.77 -5.18 2.02
N ILE A 25 -12.62 -5.85 1.91
CA ILE A 25 -11.39 -5.22 1.49
C ILE A 25 -11.06 -5.67 0.07
N THR A 26 -10.88 -4.68 -0.81
CA THR A 26 -10.48 -4.92 -2.20
C THR A 26 -9.04 -4.46 -2.40
N LEU A 27 -8.48 -4.75 -3.57
CA LEU A 27 -7.14 -4.27 -3.90
C LEU A 27 -7.09 -2.74 -3.91
N TYR A 28 -8.19 -2.08 -4.30
CA TYR A 28 -8.27 -0.63 -4.22
C TYR A 28 -8.08 -0.13 -2.79
N ASP A 29 -8.74 -0.80 -1.83
CA ASP A 29 -8.61 -0.43 -0.42
C ASP A 29 -7.19 -0.63 0.09
N ILE A 30 -6.53 -1.68 -0.38
CA ILE A 30 -5.14 -1.95 -0.01
C ILE A 30 -4.23 -0.86 -0.58
N ALA A 31 -4.45 -0.45 -1.83
CA ALA A 31 -3.68 0.64 -2.43
C ALA A 31 -3.87 1.94 -1.66
N LYS A 32 -5.11 2.24 -1.28
CA LYS A 32 -5.41 3.44 -0.52
C LYS A 32 -4.76 3.42 0.85
N PHE A 33 -4.84 2.28 1.54
CA PHE A 33 -4.18 2.12 2.83
C PHE A 33 -2.67 2.35 2.69
N HIS A 34 -2.08 1.75 1.69
CA HIS A 34 -0.63 1.88 1.46
C HIS A 34 -0.22 3.34 1.26
N ALA A 35 -0.96 4.07 0.41
CA ALA A 35 -0.65 5.47 0.16
C ALA A 35 -0.76 6.30 1.44
N GLN A 36 -1.77 6.05 2.24
CA GLN A 36 -1.98 6.78 3.48
C GLN A 36 -0.92 6.43 4.51
N PHE A 37 -0.54 5.15 4.60
CA PHE A 37 0.52 4.71 5.51
C PHE A 37 1.84 5.37 5.16
N GLU A 38 2.20 5.37 3.87
CA GLU A 38 3.46 6.00 3.43
C GLU A 38 3.43 7.50 3.67
N ASN A 39 2.26 8.14 3.57
CA ASN A 39 2.15 9.56 3.82
C ASN A 39 2.33 9.90 5.30
N ILE A 40 1.86 9.03 6.19
CA ILE A 40 2.06 9.23 7.63
C ILE A 40 3.53 9.10 7.99
N HIS A 41 4.24 8.19 7.33
CA HIS A 41 5.68 8.00 7.49
C HIS A 41 6.04 7.76 8.96
N PRO A 42 5.52 6.67 9.56
CA PRO A 42 5.57 6.49 11.02
C PRO A 42 6.96 6.18 11.58
N PHE A 43 7.91 5.75 10.77
CA PHE A 43 9.24 5.39 11.22
C PHE A 43 10.28 6.33 10.62
N GLN A 44 11.44 6.41 11.26
CA GLN A 44 12.55 7.16 10.68
C GLN A 44 13.12 6.46 9.46
N ASP A 45 13.08 5.13 9.47
CA ASP A 45 13.68 4.31 8.43
C ASP A 45 12.81 3.07 8.23
N GLY A 46 12.86 2.51 7.03
CA GLY A 46 12.17 1.26 6.74
C GLY A 46 10.68 1.39 6.45
N ASN A 47 10.15 2.61 6.27
CA ASN A 47 8.74 2.79 5.98
C ASN A 47 8.29 2.05 4.74
N GLY A 48 9.06 2.14 3.66
CA GLY A 48 8.73 1.47 2.42
C GLY A 48 8.69 -0.04 2.56
N ARG A 49 9.67 -0.59 3.28
CA ARG A 49 9.75 -2.03 3.50
C ARG A 49 8.55 -2.52 4.31
N VAL A 50 8.23 -1.83 5.41
CA VAL A 50 7.09 -2.19 6.24
C VAL A 50 5.79 -2.03 5.46
N GLY A 51 5.64 -0.93 4.71
CA GLY A 51 4.45 -0.71 3.90
C GLY A 51 4.22 -1.81 2.89
N ARG A 52 5.28 -2.27 2.24
CA ARG A 52 5.16 -3.36 1.27
C ARG A 52 4.82 -4.69 1.93
N MET A 53 5.35 -4.94 3.14
CA MET A 53 5.00 -6.13 3.90
C MET A 53 3.52 -6.12 4.31
N ILE A 54 3.01 -4.96 4.66
CA ILE A 54 1.59 -4.81 5.01
C ILE A 54 0.72 -5.15 3.81
N ILE A 55 1.09 -4.67 2.61
CA ILE A 55 0.35 -5.02 1.40
C ILE A 55 0.24 -6.53 1.24
N LEU A 56 1.36 -7.23 1.40
CA LEU A 56 1.36 -8.69 1.25
C LEU A 56 0.44 -9.34 2.27
N LYS A 57 0.54 -8.93 3.53
CA LYS A 57 -0.30 -9.48 4.58
C LYS A 57 -1.78 -9.23 4.31
N GLN A 58 -2.14 -8.02 3.89
CA GLN A 58 -3.52 -7.68 3.61
C GLN A 58 -4.07 -8.52 2.45
N CYS A 59 -3.26 -8.74 1.42
CA CYS A 59 -3.67 -9.60 0.32
C CYS A 59 -3.97 -11.02 0.82
N LEU A 60 -3.07 -11.57 1.64
CA LEU A 60 -3.24 -12.91 2.16
C LEU A 60 -4.45 -13.01 3.08
N ASP A 61 -4.68 -12.00 3.91
CA ASP A 61 -5.80 -12.01 4.85
C ASP A 61 -7.16 -11.96 4.15
N HIS A 62 -7.21 -11.42 2.94
CA HIS A 62 -8.47 -11.21 2.24
C HIS A 62 -8.59 -12.02 0.96
N ASN A 63 -7.78 -13.05 0.81
CA ASN A 63 -7.82 -13.96 -0.33
C ASN A 63 -7.63 -13.25 -1.67
N ILE A 64 -6.80 -12.22 -1.66
CA ILE A 64 -6.40 -11.49 -2.87
C ILE A 64 -5.06 -12.05 -3.31
N VAL A 65 -4.85 -12.16 -4.63
CA VAL A 65 -3.58 -12.65 -5.16
C VAL A 65 -2.45 -11.76 -4.61
N PRO A 66 -1.43 -12.36 -3.98
CA PRO A 66 -0.37 -11.55 -3.35
C PRO A 66 0.35 -10.64 -4.34
N VAL A 67 0.73 -9.47 -3.84
CA VAL A 67 1.47 -8.46 -4.60
C VAL A 67 2.86 -8.33 -3.99
N ILE A 68 3.89 -8.47 -4.82
CA ILE A 68 5.26 -8.24 -4.40
C ILE A 68 5.85 -7.13 -5.26
N ILE A 69 6.19 -6.01 -4.64
CA ILE A 69 6.74 -4.86 -5.33
C ILE A 69 8.27 -4.95 -5.28
N ARG A 70 8.90 -4.87 -6.45
CA ARG A 70 10.35 -4.96 -6.56
C ARG A 70 10.93 -3.57 -6.83
N ASP A 71 12.16 -3.38 -6.39
CA ASP A 71 12.85 -2.09 -6.50
C ASP A 71 13.11 -1.66 -7.94
N ILE A 72 13.08 -2.60 -8.89
CA ILE A 72 13.37 -2.28 -10.28
C ILE A 72 12.35 -1.33 -10.92
N HIS A 73 11.18 -1.19 -10.32
CA HIS A 73 10.14 -0.29 -10.85
C HIS A 73 9.91 0.92 -9.96
N LYS A 74 10.96 1.35 -9.26
CA LYS A 74 10.82 2.38 -8.25
C LYS A 74 10.29 3.71 -8.80
N ALA A 75 10.72 4.10 -10.00
CA ALA A 75 10.26 5.37 -10.58
C ALA A 75 8.76 5.34 -10.88
N GLU A 76 8.28 4.25 -11.44
CA GLU A 76 6.86 4.08 -11.73
C GLU A 76 6.05 4.05 -10.44
N TYR A 77 6.52 3.28 -9.46
CA TYR A 77 5.87 3.17 -8.17
C TYR A 77 5.74 4.55 -7.50
N ASN A 78 6.84 5.31 -7.49
CA ASN A 78 6.86 6.62 -6.86
C ASN A 78 5.91 7.60 -7.54
N ARG A 79 5.78 7.51 -8.86
CA ARG A 79 4.86 8.38 -9.59
C ARG A 79 3.41 8.13 -9.18
N TYR A 80 3.01 6.87 -9.09
CA TYR A 80 1.65 6.54 -8.70
C TYR A 80 1.40 6.83 -7.22
N LEU A 81 2.42 6.63 -6.39
CA LEU A 81 2.31 6.93 -4.97
C LEU A 81 2.12 8.44 -4.74
N ASN A 82 2.92 9.26 -5.44
CA ASN A 82 2.79 10.71 -5.34
C ASN A 82 1.41 11.19 -5.75
N LYS A 83 0.89 10.64 -6.85
CA LYS A 83 -0.43 11.03 -7.32
C LYS A 83 -1.50 10.65 -6.31
N ALA A 84 -1.38 9.47 -5.72
CA ALA A 84 -2.32 9.03 -4.70
C ALA A 84 -2.32 9.96 -3.50
N GLN A 85 -1.13 10.37 -3.07
CA GLN A 85 -1.00 11.19 -1.87
C GLN A 85 -1.43 12.63 -2.09
N HIS A 86 -1.12 13.21 -3.27
CA HIS A 86 -1.38 14.63 -3.52
C HIS A 86 -2.76 14.88 -4.11
N GLU A 87 -3.29 13.93 -4.87
CA GLU A 87 -4.58 14.10 -5.55
C GLU A 87 -5.64 13.15 -5.04
N GLN A 88 -5.28 12.26 -4.12
CA GLN A 88 -6.20 11.23 -3.59
C GLN A 88 -6.79 10.38 -4.71
N ASP A 89 -6.00 10.16 -5.74
CA ASP A 89 -6.36 9.30 -6.87
C ASP A 89 -5.59 8.00 -6.73
N TYR A 90 -6.28 6.95 -6.29
CA TYR A 90 -5.64 5.66 -5.99
C TYR A 90 -5.73 4.66 -7.11
N LYS A 91 -6.38 5.01 -8.22
CA LYS A 91 -6.58 4.07 -9.32
C LYS A 91 -5.28 3.67 -10.00
N GLY A 92 -4.37 4.62 -10.18
CA GLY A 92 -3.07 4.30 -10.78
C GLY A 92 -2.27 3.36 -9.91
N LEU A 93 -2.26 3.61 -8.60
CA LEU A 93 -1.56 2.74 -7.67
C LEU A 93 -2.19 1.36 -7.63
N GLU A 94 -3.51 1.29 -7.64
CA GLU A 94 -4.20 0.00 -7.71
C GLU A 94 -3.81 -0.78 -8.96
N ALA A 95 -3.78 -0.12 -10.10
CA ALA A 95 -3.39 -0.77 -11.36
C ALA A 95 -1.94 -1.25 -11.31
N TYR A 96 -1.07 -0.48 -10.70
CA TYR A 96 0.32 -0.86 -10.51
C TYR A 96 0.44 -2.12 -9.66
N LEU A 97 -0.30 -2.19 -8.55
CA LEU A 97 -0.31 -3.37 -7.70
C LEU A 97 -0.84 -4.59 -8.45
N LYS A 98 -1.90 -4.39 -9.21
CA LYS A 98 -2.51 -5.47 -9.99
C LYS A 98 -1.51 -6.06 -11.00
N LYS A 99 -0.74 -5.20 -11.63
CA LYS A 99 0.28 -5.60 -12.58
C LYS A 99 1.35 -6.46 -11.92
N ASN A 100 1.74 -6.12 -10.70
CA ASN A 100 2.80 -6.83 -10.00
C ASN A 100 2.37 -8.18 -9.46
N ARG A 101 1.09 -8.38 -9.17
CA ARG A 101 0.61 -9.68 -8.72
C ARG A 101 0.68 -10.73 -9.83
N ASN A 102 0.57 -10.30 -11.09
CA ASN A 102 0.60 -11.22 -12.21
C ASN A 102 1.96 -11.87 -12.42
N ILE A 103 3.02 -11.22 -11.96
CA ILE A 103 4.37 -11.78 -12.06
C ILE A 103 4.48 -13.05 -11.21
N ILE A 104 3.90 -13.03 -10.02
CA ILE A 104 3.93 -14.18 -9.12
C ILE A 104 3.19 -15.36 -9.75
N ARG A 105 2.04 -15.10 -10.37
CA ARG A 105 1.26 -16.16 -11.01
C ARG A 105 2.03 -16.85 -12.12
N LYS A 106 2.71 -16.06 -12.96
CA LYS A 106 3.49 -16.61 -14.05
C LYS A 106 4.60 -17.51 -13.54
N ALA A 107 5.27 -17.09 -12.47
CA ALA A 107 6.33 -17.90 -11.89
C ALA A 107 5.80 -19.23 -11.35
N GLN A 108 4.62 -19.21 -10.76
CA GLN A 108 4.02 -20.41 -10.18
C GLN A 108 3.49 -21.37 -11.23
N SER A 109 3.07 -20.87 -12.37
CA SER A 109 2.49 -21.73 -13.40
C SER A 109 3.55 -22.44 -14.23
N GLN A 110 4.81 -22.17 -13.97
CA GLN A 110 5.90 -22.86 -14.63
C GLN A 110 6.43 -23.98 -13.73
#